data_ab2f0c7b15fea0b368ff64d102e8fe30
#
_entry.id   ab2f0c7b15fea0b368ff64d102e8fe30
#
_cell.length_a   1.000
_cell.length_b   1.000
_cell.length_c   1.000
_cell.angle_alpha   90.00
_cell.angle_beta   90.00
_cell.angle_gamma   90.00
#
_symmetry.space_group_name_H-M   'P 1'
#
loop_
_entity.id
_entity.type
_entity.pdbx_description
1 polymer ?
#
loop_
_entity_poly.entity_id
_entity_poly.type
_entity_poly.pdbx_seq_one_letter_code
_entity_poly.pdbx_strand_id
1 'polypeptide(L)'
;KNEVTAEYREDRYRLFTSILERIESDYAIHLDEIEENELKLMIMSLIRRRRPAEQTENPKEFLDERTYLLFVRILEYLKDEFDLDELMEDEIFCYKFAGHLKNLLMRLRSGYSAKNMLTESIRESCPLTFECAIGIADIIEQEYGLQMDMSETAYLALHIGDRLESRLEEKEKISCLVIFPQYYHVANRLLEKIEKEFKDELSISCAYETQPEEKPEAELIISTVPIRGADKGQFVLISPFCNQKDILAIKEHIQKIKGMRSNRKLQGRLKHVLNQKYFVKNPTFGSAEEAITYMTKRLIEDGMAAEDFTEKVLDREKQASTAFGKIALPHSLKMMGKSTGIFVIISEKPIPWHTQYVNVVLLLCISERDRMLFYDIFDNLISLFVEEKYVQEIAKCKDYKEFENLMLEYVGGK
;
A
#
# COMPACT_ATOMS: atom_id res chain seq x y z
N LYS A 1 -7.80 39.55 13.84
CA LYS A 1 -7.87 38.26 13.06
C LYS A 1 -8.69 38.41 11.77
N ASN A 2 -9.78 39.16 11.74
CA ASN A 2 -10.61 39.35 10.54
C ASN A 2 -9.96 40.21 9.43
N GLU A 3 -9.13 41.21 9.81
CA GLU A 3 -8.44 42.09 8.89
C GLU A 3 -7.33 41.36 8.10
N VAL A 4 -6.53 40.52 8.75
CA VAL A 4 -5.47 39.74 8.08
C VAL A 4 -6.03 38.72 7.09
N THR A 5 -7.22 38.18 7.34
CA THR A 5 -7.90 37.25 6.42
C THR A 5 -8.50 37.96 5.21
N ALA A 6 -8.93 39.22 5.37
CA ALA A 6 -9.47 40.04 4.26
C ALA A 6 -8.35 40.51 3.32
N GLU A 7 -7.25 41.03 3.86
CA GLU A 7 -6.06 41.47 3.12
C GLU A 7 -5.43 40.30 2.34
N TYR A 8 -5.39 39.13 2.93
CA TYR A 8 -4.88 37.91 2.30
C TYR A 8 -5.80 37.37 1.17
N ARG A 9 -7.11 37.62 1.26
CA ARG A 9 -8.06 37.33 0.17
C ARG A 9 -7.85 38.29 -1.01
N GLU A 10 -7.59 39.55 -0.71
CA GLU A 10 -7.41 40.61 -1.70
C GLU A 10 -6.09 40.41 -2.50
N ASP A 11 -5.00 40.07 -1.82
CA ASP A 11 -3.72 39.77 -2.48
C ASP A 11 -3.80 38.53 -3.39
N ARG A 12 -4.55 37.49 -2.97
CA ARG A 12 -4.79 36.32 -3.80
C ARG A 12 -5.65 36.65 -5.01
N TYR A 13 -6.64 37.50 -4.85
CA TYR A 13 -7.49 37.91 -5.95
C TYR A 13 -6.70 38.71 -6.97
N ARG A 14 -5.85 39.65 -6.54
CA ARG A 14 -4.96 40.43 -7.41
C ARG A 14 -3.96 39.54 -8.16
N LEU A 15 -3.31 38.62 -7.45
CA LEU A 15 -2.39 37.65 -8.08
C LEU A 15 -3.10 36.84 -9.15
N PHE A 16 -4.31 36.41 -8.84
CA PHE A 16 -5.12 35.60 -9.73
C PHE A 16 -5.50 36.38 -11.01
N THR A 17 -6.00 37.58 -10.84
CA THR A 17 -6.34 38.47 -11.97
C THR A 17 -5.12 38.73 -12.87
N SER A 18 -3.94 38.94 -12.28
CA SER A 18 -2.72 39.15 -13.05
C SER A 18 -2.26 37.89 -13.82
N ILE A 19 -2.54 36.69 -13.31
CA ILE A 19 -2.27 35.41 -14.00
C ILE A 19 -3.22 35.26 -15.19
N LEU A 20 -4.50 35.53 -15.03
CA LEU A 20 -5.49 35.47 -16.10
C LEU A 20 -5.16 36.45 -17.23
N GLU A 21 -4.94 37.72 -16.89
CA GLU A 21 -4.56 38.76 -17.86
C GLU A 21 -3.31 38.33 -18.66
N ARG A 22 -2.37 37.69 -18.02
CA ARG A 22 -1.16 37.19 -18.68
C ARG A 22 -1.43 36.01 -19.60
N ILE A 23 -2.28 35.07 -19.19
CA ILE A 23 -2.69 33.93 -20.02
C ILE A 23 -3.42 34.44 -21.25
N GLU A 24 -4.39 35.35 -21.11
CA GLU A 24 -5.11 35.93 -22.21
C GLU A 24 -4.18 36.68 -23.19
N SER A 25 -3.23 37.45 -22.64
CA SER A 25 -2.25 38.20 -23.44
C SER A 25 -1.25 37.30 -24.16
N ASP A 26 -0.65 36.31 -23.46
CA ASP A 26 0.42 35.46 -24.00
C ASP A 26 -0.11 34.46 -25.05
N TYR A 27 -1.37 34.06 -24.94
CA TYR A 27 -2.01 33.11 -25.86
C TYR A 27 -3.00 33.73 -26.82
N ALA A 28 -3.22 35.07 -26.74
CA ALA A 28 -4.19 35.82 -27.56
C ALA A 28 -5.59 35.20 -27.52
N ILE A 29 -6.04 34.76 -26.35
CA ILE A 29 -7.37 34.22 -26.09
C ILE A 29 -8.15 35.16 -25.19
N HIS A 30 -9.47 35.01 -25.16
CA HIS A 30 -10.34 35.68 -24.20
C HIS A 30 -11.14 34.60 -23.48
N LEU A 31 -11.05 34.56 -22.15
CA LEU A 31 -11.77 33.62 -21.30
C LEU A 31 -13.13 34.22 -20.96
N ASP A 32 -14.19 33.44 -21.07
CA ASP A 32 -15.48 33.84 -20.55
C ASP A 32 -15.54 33.68 -19.02
N GLU A 33 -16.61 34.21 -18.41
CA GLU A 33 -16.77 34.19 -16.94
C GLU A 33 -16.78 32.75 -16.36
N ILE A 34 -17.22 31.74 -17.11
CA ILE A 34 -17.25 30.35 -16.73
C ILE A 34 -15.83 29.79 -16.74
N GLU A 35 -15.10 30.00 -17.84
CA GLU A 35 -13.71 29.57 -18.03
C GLU A 35 -12.77 30.23 -17.02
N GLU A 36 -12.95 31.54 -16.73
CA GLU A 36 -12.24 32.22 -15.66
C GLU A 36 -12.47 31.59 -14.30
N ASN A 37 -13.73 31.26 -13.95
CA ASN A 37 -14.09 30.67 -12.69
C ASN A 37 -13.55 29.21 -12.57
N GLU A 38 -13.59 28.44 -13.64
CA GLU A 38 -13.02 27.09 -13.69
C GLU A 38 -11.50 27.11 -13.49
N LEU A 39 -10.79 28.00 -14.23
CA LEU A 39 -9.35 28.17 -14.11
C LEU A 39 -8.97 28.67 -12.71
N LYS A 40 -9.77 29.55 -12.12
CA LYS A 40 -9.62 30.04 -10.75
C LYS A 40 -9.72 28.91 -9.73
N LEU A 41 -10.73 28.07 -9.83
CA LEU A 41 -10.91 26.90 -8.96
C LEU A 41 -9.75 25.93 -9.10
N MET A 42 -9.30 25.67 -10.32
CA MET A 42 -8.16 24.82 -10.62
C MET A 42 -6.88 25.35 -9.94
N ILE A 43 -6.52 26.61 -10.20
CA ILE A 43 -5.33 27.22 -9.62
C ILE A 43 -5.42 27.29 -8.10
N MET A 44 -6.56 27.66 -7.53
CA MET A 44 -6.76 27.70 -6.07
C MET A 44 -6.62 26.32 -5.42
N SER A 45 -7.03 25.25 -6.11
CA SER A 45 -6.88 23.88 -5.63
C SER A 45 -5.44 23.37 -5.64
N LEU A 46 -4.59 23.95 -6.51
CA LEU A 46 -3.17 23.60 -6.65
C LEU A 46 -2.23 24.48 -5.82
N ILE A 47 -2.67 25.67 -5.42
CA ILE A 47 -1.85 26.57 -4.60
C ILE A 47 -1.74 26.03 -3.18
N ARG A 48 -0.57 25.47 -2.86
CA ARG A 48 -0.20 25.10 -1.49
C ARG A 48 0.34 26.32 -0.76
N ARG A 49 -0.06 26.54 0.48
CA ARG A 49 0.67 27.44 1.39
C ARG A 49 2.08 26.88 1.57
N ARG A 50 3.09 27.48 0.91
CA ARG A 50 4.49 27.24 1.26
C ARG A 50 4.77 28.03 2.55
N ARG A 51 4.59 27.38 3.70
CA ARG A 51 5.21 27.82 4.95
C ARG A 51 6.50 27.03 5.17
N PRO A 52 7.51 27.62 5.87
CA PRO A 52 8.65 26.85 6.34
C PRO A 52 8.16 25.58 7.06
N ALA A 53 8.90 24.47 6.93
CA ALA A 53 8.52 23.16 7.45
C ALA A 53 8.27 23.13 8.99
N GLU A 54 8.62 24.19 9.69
CA GLU A 54 8.53 24.33 11.15
C GLU A 54 7.24 25.03 11.64
N GLN A 55 6.33 25.50 10.75
CA GLN A 55 5.10 26.17 11.14
C GLN A 55 3.89 25.35 10.68
N THR A 56 3.41 24.46 11.56
CA THR A 56 2.13 23.76 11.42
C THR A 56 1.00 24.59 12.07
N GLU A 57 -0.14 24.71 11.38
CA GLU A 57 -1.37 25.23 11.99
C GLU A 57 -2.26 24.03 12.35
N ASN A 58 -2.96 24.13 13.47
CA ASN A 58 -3.93 23.11 13.83
C ASN A 58 -5.03 23.04 12.75
N PRO A 59 -5.36 21.86 12.21
CA PRO A 59 -6.42 21.70 11.20
C PRO A 59 -7.73 22.38 11.58
N LYS A 60 -8.08 22.41 12.86
CA LYS A 60 -9.28 23.06 13.40
C LYS A 60 -9.31 24.58 13.17
N GLU A 61 -8.17 25.22 12.91
CA GLU A 61 -8.10 26.69 12.75
C GLU A 61 -8.42 27.13 11.31
N PHE A 62 -8.25 26.25 10.32
CA PHE A 62 -8.43 26.59 8.89
C PHE A 62 -9.44 25.72 8.14
N LEU A 63 -9.93 24.65 8.75
CA LEU A 63 -11.07 23.88 8.24
C LEU A 63 -12.36 24.44 8.82
N ASP A 64 -13.45 24.40 8.05
CA ASP A 64 -14.79 24.55 8.60
C ASP A 64 -15.17 23.35 9.49
N GLU A 65 -16.14 23.52 10.36
CA GLU A 65 -16.52 22.51 11.35
C GLU A 65 -16.86 21.14 10.71
N ARG A 66 -17.62 21.15 9.63
CA ARG A 66 -18.03 19.92 8.95
C ARG A 66 -16.85 19.21 8.30
N THR A 67 -15.95 19.96 7.66
CA THR A 67 -14.72 19.41 7.06
C THR A 67 -13.77 18.91 8.15
N TYR A 68 -13.71 19.56 9.30
CA TYR A 68 -12.90 19.09 10.42
C TYR A 68 -13.43 17.76 10.99
N LEU A 69 -14.75 17.61 11.14
CA LEU A 69 -15.34 16.35 11.57
C LEU A 69 -15.05 15.21 10.59
N LEU A 70 -15.16 15.47 9.28
CA LEU A 70 -14.75 14.49 8.25
C LEU A 70 -13.28 14.13 8.39
N PHE A 71 -12.41 15.12 8.57
CA PHE A 71 -10.97 14.89 8.76
C PHE A 71 -10.70 13.97 9.95
N VAL A 72 -11.33 14.22 11.09
CA VAL A 72 -11.21 13.36 12.29
C VAL A 72 -11.71 11.94 12.00
N ARG A 73 -12.87 11.80 11.35
CA ARG A 73 -13.42 10.50 10.99
C ARG A 73 -12.51 9.70 10.06
N ILE A 74 -11.84 10.38 9.12
CA ILE A 74 -10.86 9.74 8.25
C ILE A 74 -9.64 9.25 9.06
N LEU A 75 -9.15 10.06 10.00
CA LEU A 75 -8.03 9.63 10.86
C LEU A 75 -8.43 8.45 11.75
N GLU A 76 -9.64 8.43 12.29
CA GLU A 76 -10.18 7.30 13.05
C GLU A 76 -10.27 6.04 12.17
N TYR A 77 -10.74 6.17 10.92
CA TYR A 77 -10.74 5.07 9.97
C TYR A 77 -9.33 4.53 9.69
N LEU A 78 -8.35 5.42 9.46
CA LEU A 78 -6.96 5.03 9.23
C LEU A 78 -6.35 4.33 10.45
N LYS A 79 -6.71 4.78 11.65
CA LYS A 79 -6.32 4.13 12.90
C LYS A 79 -6.99 2.75 13.03
N ASP A 80 -8.31 2.69 12.93
CA ASP A 80 -9.08 1.50 13.28
C ASP A 80 -8.92 0.39 12.22
N GLU A 81 -8.85 0.74 10.94
CA GLU A 81 -8.75 -0.25 9.86
C GLU A 81 -7.31 -0.52 9.40
N PHE A 82 -6.36 0.41 9.58
CA PHE A 82 -4.99 0.28 9.12
C PHE A 82 -3.95 0.37 10.24
N ASP A 83 -4.41 0.50 11.50
CA ASP A 83 -3.54 0.49 12.68
C ASP A 83 -2.49 1.65 12.64
N LEU A 84 -2.89 2.78 12.06
CA LEU A 84 -2.08 3.98 11.88
C LEU A 84 -2.32 5.00 12.99
N ASP A 85 -2.13 4.58 14.26
CA ASP A 85 -2.35 5.41 15.46
C ASP A 85 -1.52 6.70 15.46
N GLU A 86 -0.29 6.61 14.99
CA GLU A 86 0.70 7.70 15.02
C GLU A 86 0.31 8.90 14.14
N LEU A 87 -0.60 8.69 13.16
CA LEU A 87 -1.01 9.78 12.27
C LEU A 87 -1.72 10.91 12.99
N MET A 88 -2.44 10.62 14.07
CA MET A 88 -3.15 11.63 14.87
C MET A 88 -2.18 12.51 15.66
N GLU A 89 -1.00 12.01 15.98
CA GLU A 89 0.06 12.70 16.71
C GLU A 89 1.05 13.43 15.80
N ASP A 90 1.10 13.06 14.50
CA ASP A 90 1.97 13.74 13.52
C ASP A 90 1.36 15.05 13.03
N GLU A 91 1.71 16.16 13.68
CA GLU A 91 1.22 17.50 13.33
C GLU A 91 1.51 17.89 11.87
N ILE A 92 2.64 17.45 11.31
CA ILE A 92 3.04 17.76 9.93
C ILE A 92 2.13 17.02 8.96
N PHE A 93 1.88 15.75 9.21
CA PHE A 93 0.95 14.95 8.42
C PHE A 93 -0.46 15.54 8.51
N CYS A 94 -0.97 15.76 9.72
CA CYS A 94 -2.30 16.31 9.95
C CYS A 94 -2.52 17.64 9.23
N TYR A 95 -1.55 18.56 9.30
CA TYR A 95 -1.61 19.84 8.61
C TYR A 95 -1.67 19.67 7.08
N LYS A 96 -0.77 18.86 6.52
CA LYS A 96 -0.71 18.59 5.07
C LYS A 96 -1.97 17.89 4.58
N PHE A 97 -2.37 16.83 5.23
CA PHE A 97 -3.52 16.03 4.85
C PHE A 97 -4.83 16.84 4.94
N ALA A 98 -5.02 17.62 6.00
CA ALA A 98 -6.17 18.52 6.14
C ALA A 98 -6.24 19.56 5.01
N GLY A 99 -5.09 20.10 4.58
CA GLY A 99 -5.02 21.01 3.44
C GLY A 99 -5.40 20.33 2.12
N HIS A 100 -4.98 19.08 1.93
CA HIS A 100 -5.36 18.28 0.77
C HIS A 100 -6.84 17.93 0.76
N LEU A 101 -7.38 17.50 1.89
CA LEU A 101 -8.80 17.19 2.04
C LEU A 101 -9.68 18.41 1.71
N LYS A 102 -9.31 19.59 2.20
CA LYS A 102 -10.01 20.83 1.87
C LYS A 102 -10.03 21.11 0.38
N ASN A 103 -8.88 20.98 -0.29
CA ASN A 103 -8.76 21.21 -1.71
C ASN A 103 -9.50 20.14 -2.54
N LEU A 104 -9.44 18.88 -2.11
CA LEU A 104 -10.19 17.77 -2.71
C LEU A 104 -11.70 18.06 -2.68
N LEU A 105 -12.26 18.37 -1.50
CA LEU A 105 -13.69 18.69 -1.37
C LEU A 105 -14.10 19.88 -2.21
N MET A 106 -13.23 20.86 -2.39
CA MET A 106 -13.49 22.00 -3.29
C MET A 106 -13.58 21.54 -4.75
N ARG A 107 -12.66 20.70 -5.22
CA ARG A 107 -12.69 20.14 -6.58
C ARG A 107 -13.94 19.30 -6.81
N LEU A 108 -14.24 18.37 -5.90
CA LEU A 108 -15.41 17.50 -6.02
C LEU A 108 -16.73 18.28 -6.06
N ARG A 109 -16.89 19.33 -5.26
CA ARG A 109 -18.08 20.21 -5.26
C ARG A 109 -18.22 21.02 -6.55
N SER A 110 -17.11 21.35 -7.20
CA SER A 110 -17.13 22.07 -8.47
C SER A 110 -17.24 21.16 -9.71
N GLY A 111 -17.31 19.84 -9.49
CA GLY A 111 -17.32 18.86 -10.61
C GLY A 111 -16.00 18.73 -11.35
N TYR A 112 -14.92 19.33 -10.80
CA TYR A 112 -13.58 19.23 -11.36
C TYR A 112 -12.82 18.07 -10.74
N SER A 113 -12.16 17.28 -11.57
CA SER A 113 -11.25 16.22 -11.15
C SER A 113 -9.86 16.44 -11.73
N ALA A 114 -8.84 16.37 -10.88
CA ALA A 114 -7.45 16.47 -11.32
C ALA A 114 -7.00 15.12 -11.89
N LYS A 115 -6.68 15.06 -13.18
CA LYS A 115 -6.13 13.83 -13.79
C LYS A 115 -4.78 13.50 -13.17
N ASN A 116 -4.62 12.23 -12.76
CA ASN A 116 -3.37 11.70 -12.26
C ASN A 116 -2.84 10.62 -13.22
N MET A 117 -1.72 10.90 -13.88
CA MET A 117 -1.10 9.98 -14.83
C MET A 117 -0.52 8.72 -14.17
N LEU A 118 -0.34 8.74 -12.86
CA LEU A 118 0.20 7.61 -12.09
C LEU A 118 -0.89 6.70 -11.51
N THR A 119 -2.16 6.94 -11.79
CA THR A 119 -3.30 6.21 -11.18
C THR A 119 -3.13 4.69 -11.29
N GLU A 120 -2.93 4.17 -12.50
CA GLU A 120 -2.75 2.73 -12.70
C GLU A 120 -1.46 2.22 -12.05
N SER A 121 -0.36 2.97 -12.17
CA SER A 121 0.91 2.59 -11.54
C SER A 121 0.80 2.50 -10.01
N ILE A 122 0.11 3.45 -9.36
CA ILE A 122 -0.11 3.43 -7.91
C ILE A 122 -1.02 2.26 -7.52
N ARG A 123 -2.09 2.04 -8.28
CA ARG A 123 -3.01 0.93 -8.06
C ARG A 123 -2.32 -0.44 -8.13
N GLU A 124 -1.41 -0.62 -9.09
CA GLU A 124 -0.68 -1.88 -9.31
C GLU A 124 0.50 -2.06 -8.36
N SER A 125 1.24 -0.97 -8.06
CA SER A 125 2.46 -1.03 -7.25
C SER A 125 2.23 -0.92 -5.75
N CYS A 126 1.15 -0.22 -5.33
CA CYS A 126 0.81 0.02 -3.93
C CYS A 126 -0.69 -0.28 -3.69
N PRO A 127 -1.15 -1.50 -3.98
CA PRO A 127 -2.57 -1.82 -3.98
C PRO A 127 -3.24 -1.65 -2.61
N LEU A 128 -2.57 -1.99 -1.52
CA LEU A 128 -3.08 -1.77 -0.17
C LEU A 128 -3.27 -0.28 0.15
N THR A 129 -2.31 0.55 -0.24
CA THR A 129 -2.41 2.01 -0.08
C THR A 129 -3.56 2.58 -0.89
N PHE A 130 -3.77 2.05 -2.09
CA PHE A 130 -4.90 2.42 -2.93
C PHE A 130 -6.22 1.98 -2.32
N GLU A 131 -6.29 0.79 -1.71
CA GLU A 131 -7.45 0.28 -0.99
C GLU A 131 -7.81 1.16 0.20
N CYS A 132 -6.83 1.61 0.96
CA CYS A 132 -6.99 2.57 2.03
C CYS A 132 -7.65 3.89 1.53
N ALA A 133 -7.20 4.39 0.38
CA ALA A 133 -7.77 5.59 -0.23
C ALA A 133 -9.21 5.37 -0.75
N ILE A 134 -9.57 4.18 -1.21
CA ILE A 134 -10.95 3.82 -1.58
C ILE A 134 -11.87 3.90 -0.36
N GLY A 135 -11.45 3.42 0.80
CA GLY A 135 -12.24 3.56 2.02
C GLY A 135 -12.44 5.00 2.46
N ILE A 136 -11.45 5.89 2.23
CA ILE A 136 -11.63 7.34 2.44
C ILE A 136 -12.64 7.91 1.44
N ALA A 137 -12.61 7.45 0.18
CA ALA A 137 -13.58 7.85 -0.84
C ALA A 137 -15.01 7.48 -0.43
N ASP A 138 -15.21 6.26 0.10
CA ASP A 138 -16.50 5.80 0.63
C ASP A 138 -17.01 6.69 1.78
N ILE A 139 -16.14 7.06 2.71
CA ILE A 139 -16.48 7.97 3.81
C ILE A 139 -16.91 9.34 3.27
N ILE A 140 -16.21 9.89 2.26
CA ILE A 140 -16.55 11.17 1.63
C ILE A 140 -17.90 11.08 0.92
N GLU A 141 -18.16 9.99 0.20
CA GLU A 141 -19.43 9.77 -0.49
C GLU A 141 -20.59 9.68 0.50
N GLN A 142 -20.42 8.93 1.60
CA GLN A 142 -21.44 8.80 2.66
C GLN A 142 -21.75 10.13 3.34
N GLU A 143 -20.75 10.95 3.64
CA GLU A 143 -20.91 12.21 4.39
C GLU A 143 -21.37 13.39 3.53
N TYR A 144 -20.94 13.44 2.28
CA TYR A 144 -21.15 14.58 1.39
C TYR A 144 -21.96 14.26 0.15
N GLY A 145 -22.18 12.98 -0.19
CA GLY A 145 -22.78 12.57 -1.45
C GLY A 145 -21.90 12.87 -2.67
N LEU A 146 -20.60 13.07 -2.47
CA LEU A 146 -19.64 13.41 -3.51
C LEU A 146 -18.88 12.15 -3.95
N GLN A 147 -19.06 11.78 -5.21
CA GLN A 147 -18.31 10.67 -5.80
C GLN A 147 -16.91 11.12 -6.18
N MET A 148 -15.95 10.27 -5.93
CA MET A 148 -14.54 10.49 -6.22
C MET A 148 -14.08 9.55 -7.32
N ASP A 149 -13.38 10.08 -8.31
CA ASP A 149 -12.81 9.25 -9.37
C ASP A 149 -11.47 8.61 -8.95
N MET A 150 -10.99 7.70 -9.80
CA MET A 150 -9.76 6.95 -9.54
C MET A 150 -8.51 7.83 -9.48
N SER A 151 -8.50 8.97 -10.17
CA SER A 151 -7.37 9.90 -10.16
C SER A 151 -7.25 10.62 -8.82
N GLU A 152 -8.37 11.07 -8.26
CA GLU A 152 -8.40 11.69 -6.93
C GLU A 152 -8.10 10.66 -5.83
N THR A 153 -8.59 9.42 -6.00
CA THR A 153 -8.23 8.30 -5.11
C THR A 153 -6.72 8.04 -5.11
N ALA A 154 -6.08 8.04 -6.28
CA ALA A 154 -4.63 7.89 -6.39
C ALA A 154 -3.86 9.06 -5.72
N TYR A 155 -4.37 10.29 -5.79
CA TYR A 155 -3.77 11.41 -5.05
C TYR A 155 -3.86 11.22 -3.53
N LEU A 156 -4.99 10.74 -3.01
CA LEU A 156 -5.10 10.39 -1.59
C LEU A 156 -4.13 9.29 -1.20
N ALA A 157 -4.03 8.24 -2.03
CA ALA A 157 -3.10 7.14 -1.81
C ALA A 157 -1.65 7.64 -1.66
N LEU A 158 -1.20 8.57 -2.51
CA LEU A 158 0.13 9.17 -2.41
C LEU A 158 0.37 9.91 -1.08
N HIS A 159 -0.69 10.49 -0.48
CA HIS A 159 -0.54 11.23 0.77
C HIS A 159 -0.46 10.34 2.01
N ILE A 160 -1.04 9.16 1.96
CA ILE A 160 -1.03 8.20 3.08
C ILE A 160 0.06 7.13 2.91
N GLY A 161 0.54 6.90 1.67
CA GLY A 161 1.43 5.80 1.32
C GLY A 161 2.73 5.79 2.10
N ASP A 162 3.41 6.93 2.20
CA ASP A 162 4.67 7.09 2.94
C ASP A 162 4.55 6.60 4.41
N ARG A 163 3.41 6.84 5.04
CA ARG A 163 3.15 6.42 6.43
C ARG A 163 2.77 4.95 6.54
N LEU A 164 1.96 4.46 5.62
CA LEU A 164 1.57 3.06 5.59
C LEU A 164 2.77 2.16 5.30
N GLU A 165 3.62 2.54 4.35
CA GLU A 165 4.87 1.82 4.04
C GLU A 165 5.82 1.80 5.23
N SER A 166 6.05 2.95 5.89
CA SER A 166 6.91 3.04 7.08
C SER A 166 6.48 2.08 8.18
N ARG A 167 5.18 1.96 8.41
CA ARG A 167 4.66 1.02 9.41
C ARG A 167 4.81 -0.44 9.00
N LEU A 168 4.62 -0.77 7.74
CA LEU A 168 4.83 -2.13 7.24
C LEU A 168 6.30 -2.53 7.29
N GLU A 169 7.21 -1.55 7.28
CA GLU A 169 8.66 -1.75 7.39
C GLU A 169 9.20 -1.84 8.83
N GLU A 170 8.42 -1.48 9.87
CA GLU A 170 8.79 -1.67 11.27
C GLU A 170 8.91 -3.16 11.61
N LYS A 171 9.99 -3.79 11.17
CA LYS A 171 10.21 -5.22 11.30
C LYS A 171 11.48 -5.53 12.07
N GLU A 172 11.44 -6.68 12.74
CA GLU A 172 12.55 -7.29 13.46
C GLU A 172 13.84 -7.15 12.68
N LYS A 173 14.82 -6.51 13.29
CA LYS A 173 16.17 -6.37 12.71
C LYS A 173 16.72 -7.75 12.35
N ILE A 174 17.47 -7.79 11.26
CA ILE A 174 18.14 -9.01 10.82
C ILE A 174 19.30 -9.27 11.74
N SER A 175 19.38 -10.48 12.33
CA SER A 175 20.53 -10.88 13.12
C SER A 175 21.77 -10.98 12.23
N CYS A 176 22.79 -10.16 12.53
CA CYS A 176 23.99 -10.01 11.69
C CYS A 176 25.24 -10.32 12.49
N LEU A 177 26.05 -11.23 11.99
CA LEU A 177 27.38 -11.52 12.52
C LEU A 177 28.45 -10.88 11.63
N VAL A 178 29.27 -10.02 12.20
CA VAL A 178 30.42 -9.40 11.48
C VAL A 178 31.72 -10.09 11.91
N ILE A 179 32.44 -10.67 10.94
CA ILE A 179 33.67 -11.43 11.16
C ILE A 179 34.85 -10.69 10.50
N PHE A 180 35.87 -10.43 11.29
CA PHE A 180 37.09 -9.77 10.81
C PHE A 180 38.32 -10.22 11.63
N PRO A 181 39.53 -10.22 11.03
CA PRO A 181 40.78 -10.49 11.75
C PRO A 181 41.10 -9.41 12.79
N GLN A 182 41.82 -9.75 13.83
CA GLN A 182 42.22 -8.83 14.93
C GLN A 182 43.14 -7.68 14.52
N TYR A 183 42.66 -6.74 13.72
CA TYR A 183 43.29 -5.47 13.44
C TYR A 183 42.48 -4.32 14.07
N TYR A 184 42.66 -4.09 15.37
CA TYR A 184 41.84 -3.22 16.21
C TYR A 184 41.37 -1.90 15.59
N HIS A 185 42.24 -1.15 14.93
CA HIS A 185 41.87 0.14 14.37
C HIS A 185 41.00 0.06 13.08
N VAL A 186 41.20 -0.98 12.29
CA VAL A 186 40.41 -1.19 11.06
C VAL A 186 39.04 -1.76 11.40
N ALA A 187 39.01 -2.66 12.37
CA ALA A 187 37.79 -3.31 12.86
C ALA A 187 36.76 -2.31 13.39
N ASN A 188 37.17 -1.43 14.29
CA ASN A 188 36.28 -0.41 14.85
C ASN A 188 35.70 0.53 13.80
N ARG A 189 36.50 0.99 12.86
CA ARG A 189 36.03 1.83 11.74
C ARG A 189 35.04 1.09 10.83
N LEU A 190 35.26 -0.19 10.58
CA LEU A 190 34.38 -1.02 9.79
C LEU A 190 33.03 -1.16 10.48
N LEU A 191 33.03 -1.51 11.77
CA LEU A 191 31.82 -1.64 12.57
C LEU A 191 31.04 -0.33 12.65
N GLU A 192 31.68 0.77 13.02
CA GLU A 192 31.05 2.10 13.06
C GLU A 192 30.38 2.45 11.72
N LYS A 193 31.01 2.09 10.60
CA LYS A 193 30.46 2.36 9.28
C LYS A 193 29.24 1.49 8.97
N ILE A 194 29.29 0.19 9.28
CA ILE A 194 28.16 -0.73 9.07
C ILE A 194 27.01 -0.34 10.01
N GLU A 195 27.29 -0.09 11.29
CA GLU A 195 26.29 0.33 12.27
C GLU A 195 25.62 1.65 11.86
N LYS A 196 26.38 2.63 11.40
CA LYS A 196 25.84 3.91 10.94
C LYS A 196 24.91 3.76 9.72
N GLU A 197 25.30 2.91 8.78
CA GLU A 197 24.55 2.74 7.51
C GLU A 197 23.33 1.84 7.69
N PHE A 198 23.39 0.84 8.59
CA PHE A 198 22.35 -0.20 8.72
C PHE A 198 21.77 -0.30 10.13
N LYS A 199 21.84 0.78 10.92
CA LYS A 199 21.37 0.86 12.31
C LYS A 199 19.95 0.34 12.50
N ASP A 200 19.06 0.66 11.57
CA ASP A 200 17.64 0.36 11.65
C ASP A 200 17.30 -1.02 11.07
N GLU A 201 18.22 -1.63 10.32
CA GLU A 201 17.98 -2.90 9.62
C GLU A 201 18.69 -4.11 10.25
N LEU A 202 19.82 -3.90 10.93
CA LEU A 202 20.66 -4.97 11.46
C LEU A 202 20.76 -4.93 12.97
N SER A 203 20.71 -6.12 13.59
CA SER A 203 21.15 -6.38 14.97
C SER A 203 22.53 -7.03 14.91
N ILE A 204 23.58 -6.22 15.15
CA ILE A 204 24.97 -6.61 14.87
C ILE A 204 25.59 -7.28 16.11
N SER A 205 26.14 -8.48 15.93
CA SER A 205 27.09 -9.13 16.81
C SER A 205 28.45 -9.26 16.13
N CYS A 206 29.53 -9.25 16.89
CA CYS A 206 30.88 -9.24 16.35
C CYS A 206 31.64 -10.50 16.79
N ALA A 207 32.41 -11.07 15.86
CA ALA A 207 33.36 -12.14 16.14
C ALA A 207 34.76 -11.75 15.60
N TYR A 208 35.77 -11.94 16.44
CA TYR A 208 37.17 -11.62 16.11
C TYR A 208 37.94 -12.84 15.59
N GLU A 209 37.32 -14.00 15.53
CA GLU A 209 37.97 -15.24 15.11
C GLU A 209 37.79 -15.53 13.62
N THR A 210 38.80 -16.13 13.02
CA THR A 210 38.89 -16.37 11.58
C THR A 210 38.11 -17.60 11.10
N GLN A 211 37.62 -18.46 12.00
CA GLN A 211 36.76 -19.62 11.67
C GLN A 211 35.85 -19.91 12.88
N PRO A 212 34.55 -19.68 12.78
CA PRO A 212 33.62 -20.26 13.74
C PRO A 212 33.62 -21.79 13.57
N GLU A 213 33.95 -22.50 14.63
CA GLU A 213 33.91 -24.00 14.64
C GLU A 213 32.50 -24.53 14.49
N GLU A 214 31.49 -23.72 14.81
CA GLU A 214 30.06 -24.02 14.65
C GLU A 214 29.42 -23.06 13.66
N LYS A 215 28.41 -23.53 12.96
CA LYS A 215 27.61 -22.73 12.02
C LYS A 215 26.96 -21.59 12.79
N PRO A 216 27.35 -20.31 12.56
CA PRO A 216 26.79 -19.22 13.36
C PRO A 216 25.29 -19.09 13.14
N GLU A 217 24.52 -18.94 14.21
CA GLU A 217 23.07 -18.72 14.20
C GLU A 217 22.72 -17.25 13.83
N ALA A 218 23.29 -16.74 12.75
CA ALA A 218 22.99 -15.40 12.23
C ALA A 218 22.34 -15.52 10.84
N GLU A 219 21.40 -14.64 10.54
CA GLU A 219 20.73 -14.63 9.24
C GLU A 219 21.60 -13.99 8.17
N LEU A 220 22.47 -13.04 8.57
CA LEU A 220 23.43 -12.39 7.69
C LEU A 220 24.83 -12.51 8.31
N ILE A 221 25.80 -12.96 7.53
CA ILE A 221 27.21 -12.98 7.90
C ILE A 221 27.97 -12.05 6.99
N ILE A 222 28.52 -10.98 7.55
CA ILE A 222 29.40 -10.04 6.85
C ILE A 222 30.84 -10.38 7.25
N SER A 223 31.72 -10.66 6.29
CA SER A 223 33.09 -11.00 6.60
C SER A 223 34.10 -10.32 5.68
N THR A 224 35.25 -9.98 6.20
CA THR A 224 36.40 -9.50 5.41
C THR A 224 37.31 -10.62 4.94
N VAL A 225 37.03 -11.87 5.35
CA VAL A 225 37.77 -13.08 4.97
C VAL A 225 36.82 -14.14 4.46
N PRO A 226 37.24 -15.00 3.49
CA PRO A 226 36.43 -16.09 3.00
C PRO A 226 36.14 -17.12 4.12
N ILE A 227 34.86 -17.54 4.25
CA ILE A 227 34.46 -18.57 5.21
C ILE A 227 34.12 -19.85 4.44
N ARG A 228 34.77 -20.97 4.82
CA ARG A 228 34.50 -22.28 4.19
C ARG A 228 33.14 -22.80 4.62
N GLY A 229 32.31 -23.20 3.66
CA GLY A 229 31.00 -23.82 3.92
C GLY A 229 29.89 -22.82 4.26
N ALA A 230 30.12 -21.50 4.16
CA ALA A 230 29.07 -20.50 4.30
C ALA A 230 28.07 -20.60 3.13
N ASP A 231 26.77 -20.51 3.44
CA ASP A 231 25.73 -20.41 2.44
C ASP A 231 25.81 -19.06 1.73
N LYS A 232 25.87 -19.10 0.40
CA LYS A 232 25.94 -17.89 -0.46
C LYS A 232 24.73 -16.95 -0.22
N GLY A 233 23.63 -17.44 0.30
CA GLY A 233 22.45 -16.65 0.62
C GLY A 233 22.55 -15.84 1.92
N GLN A 234 23.42 -16.26 2.84
CA GLN A 234 23.62 -15.66 4.16
C GLN A 234 24.95 -14.93 4.31
N PHE A 235 25.86 -15.06 3.34
CA PHE A 235 27.24 -14.61 3.45
C PHE A 235 27.58 -13.50 2.46
N VAL A 236 28.14 -12.42 2.97
CA VAL A 236 28.68 -11.30 2.17
C VAL A 236 30.15 -11.10 2.48
N LEU A 237 30.99 -11.26 1.46
CA LEU A 237 32.40 -10.93 1.56
C LEU A 237 32.61 -9.46 1.20
N ILE A 238 33.19 -8.70 2.10
CA ILE A 238 33.45 -7.27 1.92
C ILE A 238 34.94 -6.94 2.04
N SER A 239 35.36 -5.79 1.53
CA SER A 239 36.69 -5.27 1.77
C SER A 239 36.85 -4.76 3.21
N PRO A 240 38.08 -4.75 3.79
CA PRO A 240 38.31 -4.22 5.14
C PRO A 240 37.94 -2.75 5.32
N PHE A 241 37.78 -2.00 4.23
CA PHE A 241 37.42 -0.58 4.25
C PHE A 241 35.94 -0.32 3.94
N CYS A 242 35.18 -1.35 3.66
CA CYS A 242 33.74 -1.30 3.36
C CYS A 242 33.41 -0.16 2.38
N ASN A 243 33.80 -0.31 1.12
CA ASN A 243 33.55 0.69 0.09
C ASN A 243 32.08 0.70 -0.37
N GLN A 244 31.73 1.58 -1.31
CA GLN A 244 30.33 1.69 -1.82
C GLN A 244 29.79 0.39 -2.46
N LYS A 245 30.66 -0.42 -3.08
CA LYS A 245 30.23 -1.72 -3.64
C LYS A 245 29.88 -2.71 -2.52
N ASP A 246 30.64 -2.67 -1.43
CA ASP A 246 30.38 -3.52 -0.27
C ASP A 246 29.05 -3.14 0.39
N ILE A 247 28.76 -1.83 0.52
CA ILE A 247 27.49 -1.34 1.04
C ILE A 247 26.31 -1.80 0.17
N LEU A 248 26.43 -1.70 -1.16
CA LEU A 248 25.40 -2.19 -2.06
C LEU A 248 25.21 -3.70 -1.94
N ALA A 249 26.28 -4.48 -1.85
CA ALA A 249 26.19 -5.93 -1.67
C ALA A 249 25.49 -6.31 -0.35
N ILE A 250 25.77 -5.59 0.74
CA ILE A 250 25.08 -5.77 2.02
C ILE A 250 23.58 -5.44 1.86
N LYS A 251 23.23 -4.31 1.22
CA LYS A 251 21.83 -3.92 0.96
C LYS A 251 21.08 -4.98 0.17
N GLU A 252 21.67 -5.52 -0.88
CA GLU A 252 21.09 -6.59 -1.68
C GLU A 252 20.79 -7.86 -0.85
N HIS A 253 21.70 -8.25 0.05
CA HIS A 253 21.50 -9.40 0.93
C HIS A 253 20.42 -9.13 1.98
N ILE A 254 20.38 -7.92 2.56
CA ILE A 254 19.31 -7.50 3.48
C ILE A 254 17.95 -7.62 2.80
N GLN A 255 17.81 -7.08 1.59
CA GLN A 255 16.55 -7.17 0.84
C GLN A 255 16.16 -8.62 0.53
N LYS A 256 17.12 -9.46 0.17
CA LYS A 256 16.88 -10.88 -0.07
C LYS A 256 16.39 -11.61 1.20
N ILE A 257 17.00 -11.34 2.35
CA ILE A 257 16.61 -11.94 3.63
C ILE A 257 15.21 -11.46 4.04
N LYS A 258 14.93 -10.15 3.93
CA LYS A 258 13.59 -9.57 4.17
C LYS A 258 12.54 -10.26 3.29
N GLY A 259 12.81 -10.41 2.00
CA GLY A 259 11.94 -11.11 1.05
C GLY A 259 11.68 -12.57 1.45
N MET A 260 12.72 -13.32 1.81
CA MET A 260 12.59 -14.71 2.26
C MET A 260 11.77 -14.84 3.56
N ARG A 261 11.95 -13.92 4.52
CA ARG A 261 11.14 -13.88 5.76
C ARG A 261 9.67 -13.63 5.44
N SER A 262 9.39 -12.61 4.62
CA SER A 262 8.04 -12.26 4.20
C SER A 262 7.36 -13.44 3.50
N ASN A 263 8.03 -14.06 2.54
CA ASN A 263 7.52 -15.20 1.79
C ASN A 263 7.21 -16.40 2.71
N ARG A 264 8.11 -16.75 3.63
CA ARG A 264 7.90 -17.87 4.58
C ARG A 264 6.71 -17.59 5.51
N LYS A 265 6.58 -16.35 6.00
CA LYS A 265 5.45 -15.94 6.83
C LYS A 265 4.14 -16.04 6.07
N LEU A 266 4.13 -15.55 4.82
CA LEU A 266 2.96 -15.59 3.94
C LEU A 266 2.56 -17.01 3.58
N GLN A 267 3.52 -17.90 3.26
CA GLN A 267 3.24 -19.33 3.02
C GLN A 267 2.54 -19.97 4.22
N GLY A 268 3.08 -19.76 5.45
CA GLY A 268 2.47 -20.28 6.66
C GLY A 268 1.03 -19.80 6.85
N ARG A 269 0.79 -18.50 6.63
CA ARG A 269 -0.55 -17.90 6.75
C ARG A 269 -1.52 -18.38 5.68
N LEU A 270 -1.10 -18.42 4.42
CA LEU A 270 -1.94 -18.91 3.31
C LEU A 270 -2.39 -20.35 3.55
N LYS A 271 -1.50 -21.22 4.03
CA LYS A 271 -1.83 -22.60 4.36
C LYS A 271 -2.94 -22.74 5.41
N HIS A 272 -3.07 -21.77 6.32
CA HIS A 272 -4.13 -21.80 7.34
C HIS A 272 -5.48 -21.28 6.83
N VAL A 273 -5.48 -20.41 5.83
CA VAL A 273 -6.71 -19.76 5.32
C VAL A 273 -7.26 -20.39 4.04
N LEU A 274 -6.44 -21.15 3.32
CA LEU A 274 -6.87 -21.95 2.18
C LEU A 274 -7.55 -23.23 2.65
N ASN A 275 -8.71 -23.57 2.07
CA ASN A 275 -9.47 -24.77 2.44
C ASN A 275 -10.15 -25.36 1.20
N GLN A 276 -10.02 -26.68 1.02
CA GLN A 276 -10.63 -27.41 -0.09
C GLN A 276 -12.15 -27.21 -0.18
N LYS A 277 -12.83 -26.99 0.94
CA LYS A 277 -14.27 -26.71 0.99
C LYS A 277 -14.66 -25.46 0.17
N TYR A 278 -13.76 -24.48 0.10
CA TYR A 278 -13.93 -23.19 -0.56
C TYR A 278 -13.13 -23.10 -1.84
N PHE A 279 -13.01 -24.22 -2.56
CA PHE A 279 -12.33 -24.29 -3.84
C PHE A 279 -13.31 -24.77 -4.92
N VAL A 280 -13.44 -24.02 -6.01
CA VAL A 280 -14.31 -24.35 -7.14
C VAL A 280 -13.54 -24.21 -8.44
N LYS A 281 -13.60 -25.24 -9.28
CA LYS A 281 -12.94 -25.25 -10.58
C LYS A 281 -13.97 -25.15 -11.71
N ASN A 282 -13.64 -24.33 -12.71
CA ASN A 282 -14.39 -24.16 -13.96
C ASN A 282 -15.89 -23.89 -13.79
N PRO A 283 -16.33 -23.03 -12.84
CA PRO A 283 -17.72 -22.61 -12.81
C PRO A 283 -18.01 -21.68 -13.99
N THR A 284 -19.30 -21.52 -14.28
CA THR A 284 -19.75 -20.56 -15.30
C THR A 284 -20.52 -19.45 -14.62
N PHE A 285 -20.03 -18.20 -14.79
CA PHE A 285 -20.68 -16.99 -14.32
C PHE A 285 -20.77 -15.98 -15.47
N GLY A 286 -21.86 -15.24 -15.51
CA GLY A 286 -22.09 -14.17 -16.48
C GLY A 286 -21.52 -12.84 -16.08
N SER A 287 -21.20 -12.64 -14.79
CA SER A 287 -20.66 -11.38 -14.27
C SER A 287 -19.89 -11.57 -12.97
N ALA A 288 -19.18 -10.50 -12.53
CA ALA A 288 -18.51 -10.42 -11.25
C ALA A 288 -19.51 -10.59 -10.09
N GLU A 289 -20.69 -9.96 -10.19
CA GLU A 289 -21.72 -9.96 -9.17
C GLU A 289 -22.27 -11.39 -8.91
N GLU A 290 -22.43 -12.18 -9.98
CA GLU A 290 -22.85 -13.59 -9.84
C GLU A 290 -21.79 -14.41 -9.11
N ALA A 291 -20.50 -14.25 -9.47
CA ALA A 291 -19.40 -14.94 -8.84
C ALA A 291 -19.26 -14.55 -7.36
N ILE A 292 -19.29 -13.26 -7.05
CA ILE A 292 -19.22 -12.74 -5.68
C ILE A 292 -20.40 -13.27 -4.86
N THR A 293 -21.63 -13.17 -5.40
CA THR A 293 -22.84 -13.63 -4.70
C THR A 293 -22.78 -15.12 -4.41
N TYR A 294 -22.30 -15.93 -5.35
CA TYR A 294 -22.13 -17.37 -5.14
C TYR A 294 -21.17 -17.68 -3.99
N MET A 295 -20.02 -17.04 -3.99
CA MET A 295 -18.97 -17.27 -2.98
C MET A 295 -19.39 -16.79 -1.59
N THR A 296 -19.94 -15.57 -1.51
CA THR A 296 -20.32 -14.96 -0.23
C THR A 296 -21.49 -15.69 0.43
N LYS A 297 -22.53 -16.09 -0.33
CA LYS A 297 -23.65 -16.88 0.19
C LYS A 297 -23.16 -18.16 0.87
N ARG A 298 -22.23 -18.87 0.25
CA ARG A 298 -21.70 -20.11 0.82
C ARG A 298 -20.90 -19.87 2.10
N LEU A 299 -20.14 -18.76 2.19
CA LEU A 299 -19.46 -18.37 3.40
C LEU A 299 -20.43 -17.98 4.53
N ILE A 300 -21.53 -17.31 4.20
CA ILE A 300 -22.59 -16.93 5.15
C ILE A 300 -23.32 -18.20 5.66
N GLU A 301 -23.72 -19.10 4.77
CA GLU A 301 -24.36 -20.38 5.12
C GLU A 301 -23.50 -21.23 6.04
N ASP A 302 -22.18 -21.20 5.86
CA ASP A 302 -21.21 -21.89 6.71
C ASP A 302 -20.86 -21.11 8.01
N GLY A 303 -21.47 -19.95 8.23
CA GLY A 303 -21.24 -19.13 9.42
C GLY A 303 -19.89 -18.41 9.48
N MET A 304 -19.15 -18.36 8.36
CA MET A 304 -17.84 -17.69 8.26
C MET A 304 -17.95 -16.17 8.19
N ALA A 305 -19.06 -15.65 7.69
CA ALA A 305 -19.29 -14.22 7.51
C ALA A 305 -20.66 -13.79 8.07
N ALA A 306 -20.88 -12.49 8.21
CA ALA A 306 -22.15 -11.90 8.61
C ALA A 306 -23.16 -11.95 7.44
N GLU A 307 -24.46 -11.79 7.72
CA GLU A 307 -25.53 -11.88 6.70
C GLU A 307 -25.44 -10.82 5.62
N ASP A 308 -24.94 -9.62 5.96
CA ASP A 308 -24.76 -8.49 5.07
C ASP A 308 -23.42 -8.53 4.28
N PHE A 309 -22.61 -9.56 4.46
CA PHE A 309 -21.30 -9.67 3.81
C PHE A 309 -21.37 -9.58 2.28
N THR A 310 -22.39 -10.20 1.67
CA THR A 310 -22.60 -10.12 0.21
C THR A 310 -22.77 -8.69 -0.25
N GLU A 311 -23.62 -7.92 0.43
CA GLU A 311 -23.87 -6.51 0.11
C GLU A 311 -22.60 -5.69 0.21
N LYS A 312 -21.85 -5.86 1.29
CA LYS A 312 -20.60 -5.11 1.54
C LYS A 312 -19.49 -5.41 0.55
N VAL A 313 -19.36 -6.66 0.10
CA VAL A 313 -18.38 -7.01 -0.95
C VAL A 313 -18.83 -6.42 -2.30
N LEU A 314 -20.10 -6.48 -2.63
CA LEU A 314 -20.63 -5.88 -3.86
C LEU A 314 -20.51 -4.36 -3.87
N ASP A 315 -20.74 -3.70 -2.73
CA ASP A 315 -20.58 -2.24 -2.62
C ASP A 315 -19.13 -1.84 -2.82
N ARG A 316 -18.19 -2.60 -2.23
CA ARG A 316 -16.75 -2.38 -2.47
C ARG A 316 -16.38 -2.57 -3.95
N GLU A 317 -16.87 -3.61 -4.59
CA GLU A 317 -16.60 -3.90 -6.01
C GLU A 317 -17.13 -2.81 -6.95
N LYS A 318 -18.28 -2.18 -6.61
CA LYS A 318 -18.86 -1.08 -7.39
C LYS A 318 -18.00 0.20 -7.36
N GLN A 319 -17.31 0.47 -6.25
CA GLN A 319 -16.46 1.67 -6.13
C GLN A 319 -15.26 1.58 -7.06
N ALA A 320 -14.62 0.44 -7.12
CA ALA A 320 -13.52 0.16 -8.02
C ALA A 320 -13.39 -1.35 -8.21
N SER A 321 -13.17 -1.78 -9.44
CA SER A 321 -12.96 -3.20 -9.73
C SER A 321 -11.78 -3.77 -8.93
N THR A 322 -12.00 -4.92 -8.30
CA THR A 322 -10.95 -5.68 -7.61
C THR A 322 -10.13 -6.57 -8.55
N ALA A 323 -10.32 -6.43 -9.87
CA ALA A 323 -9.53 -7.15 -10.86
C ALA A 323 -8.18 -6.50 -11.11
N PHE A 324 -7.13 -7.34 -11.13
CA PHE A 324 -5.75 -7.01 -11.47
C PHE A 324 -5.30 -8.01 -12.54
N GLY A 325 -5.22 -7.57 -13.81
CA GLY A 325 -4.90 -8.47 -14.92
C GLY A 325 -5.91 -9.62 -15.05
N LYS A 326 -5.48 -10.86 -14.78
CA LYS A 326 -6.31 -12.08 -14.91
C LYS A 326 -6.80 -12.65 -13.58
N ILE A 327 -6.61 -11.92 -12.48
CA ILE A 327 -7.08 -12.28 -11.14
C ILE A 327 -8.03 -11.22 -10.59
N ALA A 328 -8.98 -11.63 -9.74
CA ALA A 328 -9.77 -10.71 -8.91
C ALA A 328 -9.65 -11.08 -7.43
N LEU A 329 -9.59 -10.06 -6.57
CA LEU A 329 -9.52 -10.21 -5.11
C LEU A 329 -10.70 -9.50 -4.44
N PRO A 330 -11.95 -9.95 -4.64
CA PRO A 330 -13.10 -9.33 -3.99
C PRO A 330 -13.03 -9.48 -2.46
N HIS A 331 -13.38 -8.39 -1.76
CA HIS A 331 -13.38 -8.30 -0.30
C HIS A 331 -14.31 -7.17 0.15
N SER A 332 -14.59 -7.05 1.44
CA SER A 332 -15.32 -5.92 2.01
C SER A 332 -14.36 -4.84 2.53
N LEU A 333 -14.76 -3.57 2.51
CA LEU A 333 -13.95 -2.46 3.04
C LEU A 333 -13.61 -2.62 4.53
N LYS A 334 -14.54 -3.19 5.30
CA LYS A 334 -14.34 -3.52 6.71
C LYS A 334 -14.15 -5.02 6.87
N MET A 335 -13.35 -5.42 7.86
CA MET A 335 -13.13 -6.83 8.17
C MET A 335 -14.37 -7.44 8.83
N MET A 336 -15.25 -8.07 8.03
CA MET A 336 -16.55 -8.59 8.47
C MET A 336 -16.62 -10.11 8.61
N GLY A 337 -15.48 -10.80 8.44
CA GLY A 337 -15.40 -12.25 8.68
C GLY A 337 -15.57 -12.57 10.17
N LYS A 338 -16.41 -13.55 10.48
CA LYS A 338 -16.44 -14.21 11.80
C LYS A 338 -15.26 -15.16 11.95
N SER A 339 -14.80 -15.69 10.82
CA SER A 339 -13.60 -16.50 10.68
C SER A 339 -12.86 -16.10 9.41
N THR A 340 -11.53 -16.22 9.43
CA THR A 340 -10.71 -15.88 8.26
C THR A 340 -10.60 -17.07 7.31
N GLY A 341 -10.80 -16.80 6.02
CA GLY A 341 -10.65 -17.77 4.95
C GLY A 341 -10.67 -17.13 3.57
N ILE A 342 -10.16 -17.86 2.59
CA ILE A 342 -10.15 -17.45 1.18
C ILE A 342 -11.02 -18.43 0.39
N PHE A 343 -12.04 -17.90 -0.31
CA PHE A 343 -12.79 -18.67 -1.28
C PHE A 343 -12.14 -18.56 -2.65
N VAL A 344 -11.78 -19.68 -3.25
CA VAL A 344 -11.00 -19.76 -4.47
C VAL A 344 -11.87 -20.23 -5.62
N ILE A 345 -11.85 -19.51 -6.72
CA ILE A 345 -12.36 -19.97 -8.02
C ILE A 345 -11.20 -19.96 -9.00
N ILE A 346 -10.98 -21.05 -9.70
CA ILE A 346 -10.10 -21.11 -10.85
C ILE A 346 -10.88 -21.52 -12.10
N SER A 347 -10.58 -20.91 -13.24
CA SER A 347 -11.27 -21.23 -14.48
C SER A 347 -10.39 -21.11 -15.70
N GLU A 348 -10.37 -22.16 -16.52
CA GLU A 348 -9.70 -22.14 -17.82
C GLU A 348 -10.41 -21.20 -18.81
N LYS A 349 -11.75 -21.09 -18.68
CA LYS A 349 -12.54 -20.11 -19.43
C LYS A 349 -12.60 -18.80 -18.64
N PRO A 350 -12.25 -17.66 -19.26
CA PRO A 350 -12.29 -16.39 -18.59
C PRO A 350 -13.69 -16.03 -18.04
N ILE A 351 -13.77 -15.55 -16.82
CA ILE A 351 -14.99 -15.07 -16.16
C ILE A 351 -15.11 -13.57 -16.43
N PRO A 352 -16.27 -13.06 -16.92
CA PRO A 352 -16.47 -11.62 -17.09
C PRO A 352 -16.38 -10.89 -15.74
N TRP A 353 -15.56 -9.81 -15.70
CA TRP A 353 -15.35 -8.99 -14.51
C TRP A 353 -15.35 -7.52 -14.89
N HIS A 354 -16.50 -6.88 -14.89
CA HIS A 354 -16.74 -5.54 -15.44
C HIS A 354 -16.20 -5.41 -16.88
N THR A 355 -15.21 -4.55 -17.09
CA THR A 355 -14.57 -4.33 -18.40
C THR A 355 -13.45 -5.32 -18.72
N GLN A 356 -13.15 -6.24 -17.79
CA GLN A 356 -12.04 -7.18 -17.88
C GLN A 356 -12.52 -8.63 -17.85
N TYR A 357 -11.57 -9.57 -17.94
CA TYR A 357 -11.81 -11.00 -17.81
C TYR A 357 -10.78 -11.60 -16.90
N VAL A 358 -11.20 -12.41 -15.92
CA VAL A 358 -10.32 -13.05 -14.95
C VAL A 358 -10.40 -14.58 -15.03
N ASN A 359 -9.31 -15.24 -14.70
CA ASN A 359 -9.22 -16.71 -14.64
C ASN A 359 -9.15 -17.24 -13.21
N VAL A 360 -8.79 -16.39 -12.26
CA VAL A 360 -8.66 -16.72 -10.84
C VAL A 360 -9.42 -15.69 -10.03
N VAL A 361 -10.24 -16.13 -9.08
CA VAL A 361 -10.90 -15.25 -8.12
C VAL A 361 -10.58 -15.73 -6.71
N LEU A 362 -10.05 -14.85 -5.89
CA LEU A 362 -9.73 -15.10 -4.48
C LEU A 362 -10.55 -14.14 -3.61
N LEU A 363 -11.74 -14.57 -3.20
CA LEU A 363 -12.58 -13.77 -2.29
C LEU A 363 -12.02 -13.86 -0.87
N LEU A 364 -11.66 -12.70 -0.31
CA LEU A 364 -11.06 -12.59 1.01
C LEU A 364 -12.15 -12.36 2.07
N CYS A 365 -12.36 -13.33 2.93
CA CYS A 365 -13.19 -13.21 4.13
C CYS A 365 -12.26 -13.14 5.33
N ILE A 366 -12.06 -11.95 5.86
CA ILE A 366 -11.07 -11.70 6.92
C ILE A 366 -11.78 -11.27 8.20
N SER A 367 -11.42 -11.90 9.32
CA SER A 367 -11.89 -11.47 10.63
C SER A 367 -11.10 -10.27 11.13
N GLU A 368 -11.71 -9.45 11.97
CA GLU A 368 -11.07 -8.27 12.55
C GLU A 368 -9.75 -8.62 13.29
N ARG A 369 -9.68 -9.80 13.92
CA ARG A 369 -8.49 -10.30 14.62
C ARG A 369 -7.32 -10.58 13.67
N ASP A 370 -7.61 -10.92 12.42
CA ASP A 370 -6.63 -11.31 11.41
C ASP A 370 -6.36 -10.17 10.41
N ARG A 371 -6.69 -8.93 10.75
CA ARG A 371 -6.51 -7.75 9.88
C ARG A 371 -5.11 -7.67 9.27
N MET A 372 -4.07 -7.91 10.08
CA MET A 372 -2.69 -7.92 9.59
C MET A 372 -2.41 -8.99 8.53
N LEU A 373 -3.24 -10.04 8.50
CA LEU A 373 -3.15 -11.06 7.45
C LEU A 373 -3.63 -10.51 6.09
N PHE A 374 -4.66 -9.66 6.09
CA PHE A 374 -5.11 -9.01 4.86
C PHE A 374 -3.97 -8.22 4.22
N TYR A 375 -3.24 -7.43 4.99
CA TYR A 375 -2.13 -6.61 4.49
C TYR A 375 -1.01 -7.48 3.90
N ASP A 376 -0.61 -8.52 4.64
CA ASP A 376 0.44 -9.44 4.19
C ASP A 376 0.04 -10.23 2.92
N ILE A 377 -1.25 -10.56 2.76
CA ILE A 377 -1.75 -11.35 1.62
C ILE A 377 -2.01 -10.45 0.40
N PHE A 378 -2.62 -9.29 0.60
CA PHE A 378 -3.17 -8.48 -0.48
C PHE A 378 -2.10 -8.02 -1.47
N ASP A 379 -1.09 -7.28 -1.00
CA ASP A 379 -0.01 -6.78 -1.85
C ASP A 379 0.82 -7.91 -2.47
N ASN A 380 1.11 -8.95 -1.67
CA ASN A 380 1.92 -10.06 -2.15
C ASN A 380 1.20 -10.89 -3.22
N LEU A 381 -0.11 -11.11 -3.09
CA LEU A 381 -0.88 -11.82 -4.10
C LEU A 381 -0.98 -11.01 -5.38
N ILE A 382 -1.24 -9.72 -5.29
CA ILE A 382 -1.30 -8.85 -6.47
C ILE A 382 0.04 -8.84 -7.17
N SER A 383 1.14 -8.59 -6.46
CA SER A 383 2.50 -8.58 -7.02
C SER A 383 2.87 -9.91 -7.70
N LEU A 384 2.45 -11.04 -7.12
CA LEU A 384 2.68 -12.36 -7.70
C LEU A 384 1.93 -12.52 -9.03
N PHE A 385 0.67 -12.09 -9.08
CA PHE A 385 -0.22 -12.34 -10.21
C PHE A 385 -0.23 -11.26 -11.29
N VAL A 386 0.54 -10.20 -11.15
CA VAL A 386 0.89 -9.30 -12.27
C VAL A 386 1.54 -10.11 -13.42
N GLU A 387 2.28 -11.18 -13.11
CA GLU A 387 2.82 -12.08 -14.14
C GLU A 387 1.75 -13.08 -14.60
N GLU A 388 1.18 -12.87 -15.77
CA GLU A 388 0.12 -13.72 -16.35
C GLU A 388 0.46 -15.21 -16.39
N LYS A 389 1.74 -15.57 -16.49
CA LYS A 389 2.20 -16.99 -16.52
C LYS A 389 1.74 -17.76 -15.29
N TYR A 390 1.82 -17.16 -14.08
CA TYR A 390 1.41 -17.80 -12.84
C TYR A 390 -0.10 -18.00 -12.79
N VAL A 391 -0.87 -17.01 -13.25
CA VAL A 391 -2.33 -17.12 -13.33
C VAL A 391 -2.74 -18.25 -14.30
N GLN A 392 -2.09 -18.36 -15.46
CA GLN A 392 -2.37 -19.41 -16.44
C GLN A 392 -2.04 -20.81 -15.93
N GLU A 393 -0.96 -20.96 -15.16
CA GLU A 393 -0.60 -22.23 -14.53
C GLU A 393 -1.61 -22.62 -13.45
N ILE A 394 -2.00 -21.69 -12.59
CA ILE A 394 -3.01 -21.90 -11.54
C ILE A 394 -4.38 -22.22 -12.14
N ALA A 395 -4.82 -21.51 -13.18
CA ALA A 395 -6.11 -21.77 -13.82
C ALA A 395 -6.23 -23.19 -14.39
N LYS A 396 -5.12 -23.84 -14.71
CA LYS A 396 -5.06 -25.21 -15.25
C LYS A 396 -4.93 -26.30 -14.18
N CYS A 397 -4.76 -25.96 -12.91
CA CYS A 397 -4.67 -26.95 -11.84
C CYS A 397 -5.85 -27.93 -11.89
N LYS A 398 -5.57 -29.22 -11.70
CA LYS A 398 -6.58 -30.28 -11.80
C LYS A 398 -7.52 -30.29 -10.58
N ASP A 399 -6.95 -30.04 -9.41
CA ASP A 399 -7.65 -30.10 -8.14
C ASP A 399 -7.09 -29.10 -7.13
N TYR A 400 -7.69 -29.07 -5.93
CA TYR A 400 -7.29 -28.21 -4.84
C TYR A 400 -5.83 -28.45 -4.40
N LYS A 401 -5.37 -29.69 -4.38
CA LYS A 401 -4.04 -30.04 -3.87
C LYS A 401 -2.95 -29.50 -4.81
N GLU A 402 -3.16 -29.61 -6.11
CA GLU A 402 -2.26 -29.02 -7.12
C GLU A 402 -2.26 -27.50 -7.02
N PHE A 403 -3.45 -26.88 -6.87
CA PHE A 403 -3.58 -25.45 -6.63
C PHE A 403 -2.85 -24.99 -5.37
N GLU A 404 -3.09 -25.63 -4.22
CA GLU A 404 -2.46 -25.28 -2.95
C GLU A 404 -0.93 -25.37 -3.03
N ASN A 405 -0.41 -26.46 -3.58
CA ASN A 405 1.04 -26.65 -3.72
C ASN A 405 1.66 -25.56 -4.60
N LEU A 406 1.04 -25.25 -5.74
CA LEU A 406 1.53 -24.25 -6.67
C LEU A 406 1.49 -22.84 -6.06
N MET A 407 0.39 -22.50 -5.37
CA MET A 407 0.27 -21.24 -4.64
C MET A 407 1.38 -21.07 -3.60
N LEU A 408 1.61 -22.10 -2.79
CA LEU A 408 2.65 -22.06 -1.76
C LEU A 408 4.06 -22.01 -2.37
N GLU A 409 4.29 -22.69 -3.48
CA GLU A 409 5.56 -22.64 -4.20
C GLU A 409 5.86 -21.22 -4.71
N TYR A 410 4.88 -20.57 -5.37
CA TYR A 410 5.05 -19.23 -5.92
C TYR A 410 5.28 -18.18 -4.86
N VAL A 411 4.50 -18.25 -3.78
CA VAL A 411 4.65 -17.34 -2.63
C VAL A 411 5.97 -17.57 -1.89
N GLY A 412 6.54 -18.79 -1.93
CA GLY A 412 7.83 -19.12 -1.34
C GLY A 412 9.03 -18.53 -2.05
N GLY A 413 8.84 -18.01 -3.25
CA GLY A 413 9.92 -17.52 -4.11
C GLY A 413 10.71 -18.68 -4.71
N LYS A 414 10.39 -19.04 -5.95
CA LYS A 414 11.25 -19.92 -6.77
C LYS A 414 12.63 -19.36 -6.92
#